data_5955fb7a0eb39d048dbe3c073063aac8
#
_entry.id   5955fb7a0eb39d048dbe3c073063aac8
#
_cell.length_a   1.000
_cell.length_b   1.000
_cell.length_c   1.000
_cell.angle_alpha   90.00
_cell.angle_beta   90.00
_cell.angle_gamma   90.00
#
_symmetry.space_group_name_H-M   'P 1'
#
loop_
_entity.id
_entity.type
_entity.pdbx_description
1 polymer ?
#
loop_
_entity_poly.entity_id
_entity_poly.type
_entity_poly.pdbx_seq_one_letter_code
_entity_poly.pdbx_strand_id
1 'polypeptide(L)'
;MKEVFGGKLPESLDDETLNTINKFFDNNLNISETSRQLFLHRNTLVYRLEKIQKSTGLDIRVFDDALTFKIALMVSSYMEFMKKQD
;
A
#
# COMPACT_ATOMS: atom_id res chain seq x y z
N MET A 1 6.21 5.91 -19.23
CA MET A 1 5.96 5.58 -17.81
C MET A 1 5.34 4.20 -17.71
N LYS A 2 5.87 3.41 -16.81
CA LYS A 2 5.32 2.07 -16.61
C LYS A 2 3.93 2.16 -16.00
N GLU A 3 3.00 1.43 -16.59
CA GLU A 3 1.63 1.40 -16.08
C GLU A 3 1.59 0.65 -14.74
N VAL A 4 1.01 1.28 -13.74
CA VAL A 4 0.92 0.71 -12.39
C VAL A 4 -0.49 0.16 -12.19
N PHE A 5 -0.58 -1.09 -11.76
CA PHE A 5 -1.87 -1.76 -11.48
C PHE A 5 -2.78 -1.84 -12.71
N GLY A 6 -2.22 -1.83 -13.91
CA GLY A 6 -3.04 -1.80 -15.11
C GLY A 6 -3.91 -0.55 -15.18
N GLY A 7 -3.44 0.56 -14.59
CA GLY A 7 -4.15 1.83 -14.56
C GLY A 7 -5.10 2.02 -13.40
N LYS A 8 -5.20 1.06 -12.50
CA LYS A 8 -6.05 1.16 -11.30
C LYS A 8 -5.55 0.22 -10.22
N LEU A 9 -5.96 0.49 -8.97
CA LEU A 9 -5.57 -0.34 -7.85
C LEU A 9 -6.19 -1.73 -7.95
N PRO A 10 -5.46 -2.78 -7.51
CA PRO A 10 -6.04 -4.12 -7.44
C PRO A 10 -7.23 -4.16 -6.50
N GLU A 11 -8.25 -4.92 -6.89
CA GLU A 11 -9.45 -5.09 -6.06
C GLU A 11 -9.15 -5.86 -4.77
N SER A 12 -7.99 -6.54 -4.73
CA SER A 12 -7.57 -7.29 -3.55
C SER A 12 -7.10 -6.42 -2.39
N LEU A 13 -7.03 -5.12 -2.57
CA LEU A 13 -6.64 -4.20 -1.49
C LEU A 13 -7.84 -3.92 -0.61
N ASP A 14 -8.06 -4.78 0.37
CA ASP A 14 -9.13 -4.59 1.35
C ASP A 14 -8.72 -3.58 2.42
N ASP A 15 -9.67 -3.28 3.33
CA ASP A 15 -9.44 -2.27 4.36
C ASP A 15 -8.28 -2.64 5.28
N GLU A 16 -8.13 -3.92 5.60
CA GLU A 16 -7.04 -4.37 6.45
C GLU A 16 -5.68 -4.15 5.78
N THR A 17 -5.60 -4.50 4.49
CA THR A 17 -4.37 -4.30 3.72
C THR A 17 -4.04 -2.83 3.59
N LEU A 18 -5.04 -1.99 3.30
CA LEU A 18 -4.83 -0.55 3.20
C LEU A 18 -4.38 0.04 4.52
N ASN A 19 -4.95 -0.41 5.64
CA ASN A 19 -4.52 0.05 6.96
C ASN A 19 -3.06 -0.32 7.21
N THR A 20 -2.66 -1.53 6.84
CA THR A 20 -1.28 -1.99 6.98
C THR A 20 -0.33 -1.09 6.17
N ILE A 21 -0.69 -0.81 4.92
CA ILE A 21 0.11 0.03 4.03
C ILE A 21 0.25 1.45 4.60
N ASN A 22 -0.86 2.03 5.03
CA ASN A 22 -0.84 3.39 5.56
C ASN A 22 -0.01 3.49 6.84
N LYS A 23 -0.12 2.52 7.74
CA LYS A 23 0.70 2.49 8.96
C LYS A 23 2.17 2.36 8.61
N PHE A 24 2.51 1.55 7.63
CA PHE A 24 3.88 1.37 7.21
C PHE A 24 4.45 2.68 6.66
N PHE A 25 3.68 3.39 5.85
CA PHE A 25 4.11 4.70 5.34
C PHE A 25 4.23 5.73 6.48
N ASP A 26 3.26 5.76 7.39
CA ASP A 26 3.29 6.69 8.52
C ASP A 26 4.52 6.47 9.41
N ASN A 27 5.03 5.26 9.45
CA ASN A 27 6.20 4.92 10.24
C ASN A 27 7.50 4.95 9.42
N ASN A 28 7.49 5.64 8.29
CA ASN A 28 8.67 5.82 7.43
C ASN A 28 9.29 4.49 7.00
N LEU A 29 8.44 3.54 6.64
CA LEU A 29 8.85 2.22 6.17
C LEU A 29 9.59 1.40 7.22
N ASN A 30 9.29 1.64 8.49
CA ASN A 30 9.91 0.92 9.61
C ASN A 30 9.08 -0.30 9.97
N ILE A 31 9.62 -1.48 9.67
CA ILE A 31 8.91 -2.75 9.88
C ILE A 31 8.66 -3.00 11.37
N SER A 32 9.65 -2.78 12.22
CA SER A 32 9.53 -3.06 13.66
C SER A 32 8.45 -2.20 14.30
N GLU A 33 8.46 -0.90 14.02
CA GLU A 33 7.47 0.02 14.59
C GLU A 33 6.07 -0.29 14.08
N THR A 34 5.94 -0.57 12.79
CA THR A 34 4.65 -0.89 12.19
C THR A 34 4.06 -2.18 12.76
N SER A 35 4.88 -3.22 12.89
CA SER A 35 4.40 -4.48 13.44
C SER A 35 3.93 -4.31 14.89
N ARG A 36 4.65 -3.50 15.67
CA ARG A 36 4.26 -3.24 17.05
C ARG A 36 2.91 -2.51 17.13
N GLN A 37 2.72 -1.50 16.30
CA GLN A 37 1.47 -0.73 16.29
C GLN A 37 0.28 -1.56 15.83
N LEU A 38 0.51 -2.51 14.92
CA LEU A 38 -0.55 -3.37 14.40
C LEU A 38 -0.73 -4.65 15.21
N PHE A 39 0.07 -4.82 16.27
CA PHE A 39 0.03 -6.02 17.12
C PHE A 39 0.29 -7.28 16.30
N LEU A 40 1.21 -7.19 15.34
CA LEU A 40 1.58 -8.30 14.47
C LEU A 40 3.02 -8.74 14.75
N HIS A 41 3.28 -10.03 14.59
CA HIS A 41 4.66 -10.50 14.58
C HIS A 41 5.35 -9.93 13.35
N ARG A 42 6.65 -9.61 13.47
CA ARG A 42 7.43 -9.04 12.37
C ARG A 42 7.33 -9.88 11.10
N ASN A 43 7.43 -11.20 11.23
CA ASN A 43 7.38 -12.09 10.07
C ASN A 43 6.03 -12.03 9.37
N THR A 44 4.95 -11.83 10.13
CA THR A 44 3.62 -11.68 9.56
C THR A 44 3.52 -10.41 8.73
N LEU A 45 4.09 -9.33 9.23
CA LEU A 45 4.09 -8.08 8.48
C LEU A 45 4.91 -8.23 7.19
N VAL A 46 6.09 -8.81 7.27
CA VAL A 46 6.93 -9.05 6.08
C VAL A 46 6.17 -9.88 5.06
N TYR A 47 5.48 -10.93 5.50
CA TYR A 47 4.67 -11.76 4.61
C TYR A 47 3.59 -10.93 3.90
N ARG A 48 2.91 -10.06 4.63
CA ARG A 48 1.88 -9.20 4.05
C ARG A 48 2.47 -8.25 3.00
N LEU A 49 3.64 -7.69 3.28
CA LEU A 49 4.31 -6.79 2.34
C LEU A 49 4.75 -7.52 1.08
N GLU A 50 5.23 -8.75 1.22
CA GLU A 50 5.59 -9.57 0.07
C GLU A 50 4.37 -9.93 -0.77
N LYS A 51 3.24 -10.19 -0.13
CA LYS A 51 2.00 -10.48 -0.83
C LYS A 51 1.54 -9.29 -1.65
N ILE A 52 1.70 -8.09 -1.10
CA ILE A 52 1.40 -6.85 -1.82
C ILE A 52 2.30 -6.73 -3.04
N GLN A 53 3.58 -7.02 -2.89
CA GLN A 53 4.52 -6.99 -4.01
C GLN A 53 4.09 -7.95 -5.12
N LYS A 54 3.67 -9.15 -4.76
CA LYS A 54 3.23 -10.14 -5.75
C LYS A 54 1.99 -9.69 -6.50
N SER A 55 1.05 -9.04 -5.82
CA SER A 55 -0.20 -8.64 -6.48
C SER A 55 -0.08 -7.32 -7.24
N THR A 56 0.82 -6.42 -6.86
CA THR A 56 0.93 -5.11 -7.48
C THR A 56 2.17 -4.91 -8.33
N GLY A 57 3.19 -5.74 -8.12
CA GLY A 57 4.49 -5.57 -8.76
C GLY A 57 5.37 -4.51 -8.10
N LEU A 58 4.91 -3.89 -7.02
CA LEU A 58 5.66 -2.86 -6.30
C LEU A 58 6.02 -3.33 -4.91
N ASP A 59 7.30 -3.18 -4.56
CA ASP A 59 7.79 -3.51 -3.22
C ASP A 59 7.82 -2.24 -2.38
N ILE A 60 6.81 -2.06 -1.53
CA ILE A 60 6.70 -0.83 -0.74
C ILE A 60 7.76 -0.71 0.36
N ARG A 61 8.62 -1.70 0.49
CA ARG A 61 9.80 -1.60 1.38
C ARG A 61 10.93 -0.80 0.70
N VAL A 62 10.84 -0.62 -0.61
CA VAL A 62 11.79 0.18 -1.39
C VAL A 62 11.21 1.58 -1.58
N PHE A 63 11.99 2.62 -1.28
CA PHE A 63 11.48 3.99 -1.27
C PHE A 63 10.81 4.39 -2.59
N ASP A 64 11.45 4.11 -3.71
CA ASP A 64 10.90 4.51 -5.01
C ASP A 64 9.56 3.83 -5.29
N ASP A 65 9.44 2.54 -4.98
CA ASP A 65 8.19 1.82 -5.16
C ASP A 65 7.13 2.28 -4.16
N ALA A 66 7.55 2.59 -2.94
CA ALA A 66 6.64 3.12 -1.93
C ALA A 66 6.04 4.45 -2.37
N LEU A 67 6.88 5.32 -2.92
CA LEU A 67 6.41 6.62 -3.40
C LEU A 67 5.43 6.45 -4.56
N THR A 68 5.74 5.58 -5.51
CA THR A 68 4.85 5.28 -6.63
C THR A 68 3.51 4.75 -6.11
N PHE A 69 3.54 3.84 -5.15
CA PHE A 69 2.33 3.25 -4.56
C PHE A 69 1.50 4.32 -3.87
N LYS A 70 2.14 5.19 -3.10
CA LYS A 70 1.43 6.25 -2.37
C LYS A 70 0.75 7.21 -3.33
N ILE A 71 1.42 7.58 -4.42
CA ILE A 71 0.83 8.45 -5.43
C ILE A 71 -0.38 7.77 -6.07
N ALA A 72 -0.27 6.47 -6.39
CA ALA A 72 -1.38 5.72 -6.97
C ALA A 72 -2.59 5.68 -6.03
N LEU A 73 -2.37 5.51 -4.73
CA LEU A 73 -3.44 5.54 -3.75
C LEU A 73 -4.13 6.90 -3.70
N MET A 74 -3.34 7.98 -3.74
CA MET A 74 -3.88 9.34 -3.71
C MET A 74 -4.73 9.63 -4.96
N VAL A 75 -4.24 9.22 -6.12
CA VAL A 75 -4.96 9.41 -7.37
C VAL A 75 -6.26 8.60 -7.37
N SER A 76 -6.21 7.37 -6.91
CA SER A 76 -7.40 6.51 -6.82
C SER A 76 -8.45 7.12 -5.91
N SER A 77 -8.06 7.63 -4.75
CA SER A 77 -8.98 8.28 -3.81
C SER A 77 -9.61 9.52 -4.42
N TYR A 78 -8.81 10.31 -5.12
CA TYR A 78 -9.30 11.51 -5.77
C TYR A 78 -10.34 11.17 -6.85
N MET A 79 -10.07 10.15 -7.64
CA MET A 79 -10.99 9.75 -8.71
C MET A 79 -12.31 9.21 -8.14
N GLU A 80 -12.26 8.48 -7.03
CA GLU A 80 -13.49 8.03 -6.37
C GLU A 80 -14.30 9.21 -5.86
N PHE A 81 -13.63 10.17 -5.27
CA PHE A 81 -14.29 11.39 -4.78
C PHE A 81 -14.99 12.11 -5.93
N MET A 82 -14.33 12.26 -7.06
CA MET A 82 -14.92 12.93 -8.23
C MET A 82 -16.15 12.18 -8.75
N LYS A 83 -16.10 10.84 -8.72
CA LYS A 83 -17.25 10.03 -9.15
C LYS A 83 -18.46 10.26 -8.27
N LYS A 84 -18.26 10.42 -6.96
CA LYS A 84 -19.37 10.62 -6.02
C LYS A 84 -19.97 12.00 -6.10
N GLN A 85 -19.30 12.91 -6.77
CA GLN A 85 -19.77 14.30 -6.90
C GLN A 85 -20.77 14.48 -8.05
N ASP A 86 -20.90 13.53 -8.94
CA ASP A 86 -21.82 13.62 -10.10
C ASP A 86 -23.28 13.42 -9.71
#